data_94681eec03caa152f05ac5e4e5300a33
#
_entry.id   94681eec03caa152f05ac5e4e5300a33
#
_cell.length_a   1.000
_cell.length_b   1.000
_cell.length_c   1.000
_cell.angle_alpha   90.00
_cell.angle_beta   90.00
_cell.angle_gamma   90.00
#
_symmetry.space_group_name_H-M   'P 1'
#
loop_
_entity.id
_entity.type
_entity.pdbx_description
1 polymer ?
#
loop_
_entity_poly.entity_id
_entity_poly.type
_entity_poly.pdbx_seq_one_letter_code
_entity_poly.pdbx_strand_id
1 'polypeptide(L)'
;MSAEAERAALETCIEWHAAFNARDNEGMISRMHFPHVRLAGGRLQVWETPEDFVAAMEQTTPRLEAEGWAKTDNFSREVIHSSEDKVHLSLRTSRTDTEGNVYHVFNTLWIFTLIEGRWGVQFRSSYIGDVAHGIGATTIS
;
A
#
# COMPACT_ATOMS: atom_id res chain seq x y z
N MET A 1 -20.72 10.69 -4.95
CA MET A 1 -19.28 11.02 -5.04
C MET A 1 -18.97 12.19 -4.14
N SER A 2 -17.82 12.16 -3.50
CA SER A 2 -17.44 13.21 -2.56
C SER A 2 -16.02 13.67 -2.90
N ALA A 3 -15.91 14.91 -3.39
CA ALA A 3 -14.61 15.49 -3.71
C ALA A 3 -13.71 15.60 -2.47
N GLU A 4 -14.31 15.90 -1.32
CA GLU A 4 -13.56 15.96 -0.08
C GLU A 4 -13.03 14.60 0.35
N ALA A 5 -13.84 13.54 0.25
CA ALA A 5 -13.41 12.18 0.57
C ALA A 5 -12.30 11.73 -0.38
N GLU A 6 -12.42 12.03 -1.67
CA GLU A 6 -11.41 11.66 -2.66
C GLU A 6 -10.09 12.33 -2.37
N ARG A 7 -10.11 13.62 -2.05
CA ARG A 7 -8.90 14.36 -1.69
C ARG A 7 -8.27 13.80 -0.43
N ALA A 8 -9.07 13.54 0.59
CA ALA A 8 -8.58 13.01 1.86
C ALA A 8 -7.95 11.63 1.70
N ALA A 9 -8.55 10.75 0.89
CA ALA A 9 -8.00 9.43 0.61
C ALA A 9 -6.68 9.53 -0.16
N LEU A 10 -6.60 10.42 -1.15
CA LEU A 10 -5.37 10.63 -1.89
C LEU A 10 -4.25 11.16 -0.99
N GLU A 11 -4.54 12.10 -0.12
CA GLU A 11 -3.58 12.63 0.86
C GLU A 11 -3.11 11.51 1.80
N THR A 12 -4.04 10.71 2.30
CA THR A 12 -3.71 9.59 3.19
C THR A 12 -2.81 8.58 2.49
N CYS A 13 -3.07 8.30 1.22
CA CYS A 13 -2.26 7.41 0.42
C CYS A 13 -0.83 7.94 0.27
N ILE A 14 -0.69 9.22 -0.04
CA ILE A 14 0.62 9.86 -0.19
C ILE A 14 1.39 9.81 1.14
N GLU A 15 0.72 10.12 2.24
CA GLU A 15 1.34 10.11 3.57
C GLU A 15 1.74 8.70 4.01
N TRP A 16 0.91 7.70 3.70
CA TRP A 16 1.26 6.32 4.03
C TRP A 16 2.54 5.89 3.29
N HIS A 17 2.63 6.22 2.00
CA HIS A 17 3.81 5.86 1.21
C HIS A 17 5.06 6.63 1.66
N ALA A 18 4.91 7.87 2.08
CA ALA A 18 6.02 8.62 2.65
C ALA A 18 6.54 7.96 3.94
N ALA A 19 5.61 7.52 4.79
CA ALA A 19 5.97 6.79 6.02
C ALA A 19 6.65 5.46 5.70
N PHE A 20 6.12 4.73 4.73
CA PHE A 20 6.69 3.46 4.29
C PHE A 20 8.14 3.65 3.79
N ASN A 21 8.36 4.64 2.95
CA ASN A 21 9.69 4.94 2.44
C ASN A 21 10.65 5.40 3.53
N ALA A 22 10.13 6.05 4.56
CA ALA A 22 10.92 6.47 5.72
C ALA A 22 11.14 5.35 6.74
N ARG A 23 10.60 4.15 6.51
CA ARG A 23 10.60 3.04 7.46
C ARG A 23 9.95 3.42 8.78
N ASP A 24 8.91 4.25 8.71
CA ASP A 24 8.19 4.78 9.87
C ASP A 24 6.91 3.96 10.09
N ASN A 25 7.01 2.93 10.92
CA ASN A 25 5.88 2.04 11.20
C ASN A 25 4.73 2.78 11.88
N GLU A 26 5.03 3.69 12.80
CA GLU A 26 4.00 4.49 13.47
C GLU A 26 3.26 5.39 12.49
N GLY A 27 3.99 5.99 11.56
CA GLY A 27 3.39 6.80 10.50
C GLY A 27 2.46 6.00 9.61
N MET A 28 2.84 4.75 9.29
CA MET A 28 1.98 3.88 8.50
C MET A 28 0.70 3.51 9.24
N ILE A 29 0.80 3.02 10.49
CA ILE A 29 -0.39 2.58 11.21
C ILE A 29 -1.36 3.71 11.52
N SER A 30 -0.87 4.94 11.65
CA SER A 30 -1.75 6.10 11.86
C SER A 30 -2.59 6.41 10.63
N ARG A 31 -2.25 5.84 9.48
CA ARG A 31 -2.97 6.02 8.21
C ARG A 31 -3.61 4.72 7.75
N MET A 32 -3.86 3.82 8.68
CA MET A 32 -4.49 2.52 8.43
C MET A 32 -5.68 2.32 9.35
N HIS A 33 -6.57 1.44 8.94
CA HIS A 33 -7.62 0.92 9.82
C HIS A 33 -7.49 -0.59 9.92
N PHE A 34 -7.85 -1.10 11.08
CA PHE A 34 -7.75 -2.52 11.40
C PHE A 34 -9.11 -3.09 11.78
N PRO A 35 -9.43 -4.35 11.46
CA PRO A 35 -8.52 -5.27 10.77
C PRO A 35 -8.16 -4.75 9.38
N HIS A 36 -6.91 -4.97 8.99
CA HIS A 36 -6.40 -4.59 7.67
C HIS A 36 -6.20 -5.84 6.84
N VAL A 37 -6.64 -5.83 5.60
CA VAL A 37 -6.60 -7.01 4.73
C VAL A 37 -5.72 -6.73 3.52
N ARG A 38 -4.89 -7.69 3.17
CA ARG A 38 -4.06 -7.62 1.97
C ARG A 38 -4.17 -8.90 1.17
N LEU A 39 -4.45 -8.77 -0.11
CA LEU A 39 -4.45 -9.87 -1.06
C LEU A 39 -3.33 -9.63 -2.05
N ALA A 40 -2.31 -10.45 -2.02
CA ALA A 40 -1.16 -10.33 -2.91
C ALA A 40 -0.40 -11.65 -2.96
N GLY A 41 0.19 -11.97 -4.12
CA GLY A 41 0.98 -13.17 -4.27
C GLY A 41 0.19 -14.45 -4.01
N GLY A 42 -1.11 -14.44 -4.30
CA GLY A 42 -1.98 -15.59 -4.07
C GLY A 42 -2.30 -15.83 -2.59
N ARG A 43 -1.99 -14.88 -1.71
CA ARG A 43 -2.20 -15.01 -0.28
C ARG A 43 -3.13 -13.93 0.25
N LEU A 44 -4.04 -14.33 1.13
CA LEU A 44 -4.87 -13.40 1.88
C LEU A 44 -4.27 -13.26 3.27
N GLN A 45 -3.90 -12.04 3.63
CA GLN A 45 -3.35 -11.72 4.94
C GLN A 45 -4.28 -10.79 5.68
N VAL A 46 -4.48 -11.05 6.96
CA VAL A 46 -5.30 -10.19 7.82
C VAL A 46 -4.46 -9.81 9.03
N TRP A 47 -4.31 -8.51 9.27
CA TRP A 47 -3.72 -8.00 10.49
C TRP A 47 -4.86 -7.42 11.32
N GLU A 48 -5.11 -8.04 12.47
CA GLU A 48 -6.23 -7.64 13.32
C GLU A 48 -5.95 -6.33 14.05
N THR A 49 -4.68 -6.07 14.37
CA THR A 49 -4.28 -4.94 15.19
C THR A 49 -3.08 -4.23 14.58
N PRO A 50 -2.86 -2.94 14.95
CA PRO A 50 -1.65 -2.23 14.54
C PRO A 50 -0.38 -2.96 14.96
N GLU A 51 -0.37 -3.57 16.15
CA GLU A 51 0.79 -4.31 16.65
C GLU A 51 1.14 -5.49 15.76
N ASP A 52 0.13 -6.19 15.24
CA ASP A 52 0.35 -7.30 14.30
C ASP A 52 1.01 -6.79 13.02
N PHE A 53 0.57 -5.64 12.53
CA PHE A 53 1.13 -5.06 11.31
C PHE A 53 2.57 -4.62 11.52
N VAL A 54 2.88 -3.98 12.65
CA VAL A 54 4.24 -3.56 12.96
C VAL A 54 5.17 -4.76 13.05
N ALA A 55 4.73 -5.83 13.72
CA ALA A 55 5.52 -7.07 13.81
C ALA A 55 5.81 -7.65 12.42
N ALA A 56 4.83 -7.62 11.52
CA ALA A 56 5.03 -8.07 10.15
C ALA A 56 6.02 -7.17 9.39
N MET A 57 5.95 -5.85 9.59
CA MET A 57 6.84 -4.91 8.93
C MET A 57 8.28 -5.03 9.40
N GLU A 58 8.49 -5.40 10.66
CA GLU A 58 9.84 -5.64 11.18
C GLU A 58 10.56 -6.77 10.44
N GLN A 59 9.80 -7.68 9.83
CA GLN A 59 10.35 -8.74 8.99
C GLN A 59 10.34 -8.36 7.51
N THR A 60 9.32 -7.65 7.08
CA THR A 60 9.14 -7.29 5.67
C THR A 60 10.16 -6.28 5.19
N THR A 61 10.44 -5.25 5.96
CA THR A 61 11.37 -4.19 5.57
C THR A 61 12.77 -4.74 5.29
N PRO A 62 13.38 -5.55 6.19
CA PRO A 62 14.69 -6.12 5.89
C PRO A 62 14.69 -7.02 4.66
N ARG A 63 13.59 -7.75 4.41
CA ARG A 63 13.47 -8.62 3.23
C ARG A 63 13.43 -7.79 1.95
N LEU A 64 12.69 -6.68 1.95
CA LEU A 64 12.66 -5.77 0.82
C LEU A 64 14.04 -5.15 0.57
N GLU A 65 14.71 -4.72 1.63
CA GLU A 65 16.05 -4.14 1.50
C GLU A 65 17.05 -5.15 0.99
N ALA A 66 16.92 -6.42 1.38
CA ALA A 66 17.78 -7.49 0.87
C ALA A 66 17.55 -7.74 -0.63
N GLU A 67 16.37 -7.43 -1.13
CA GLU A 67 16.04 -7.50 -2.56
C GLU A 67 16.62 -6.30 -3.33
N GLY A 68 17.13 -5.29 -2.64
CA GLY A 68 17.68 -4.08 -3.23
C GLY A 68 16.74 -2.88 -3.16
N TRP A 69 15.62 -3.03 -2.50
CA TRP A 69 14.61 -1.97 -2.41
C TRP A 69 15.13 -0.75 -1.64
N ALA A 70 14.97 0.42 -2.25
CA ALA A 70 15.25 1.70 -1.61
C ALA A 70 13.97 2.48 -1.35
N LYS A 71 13.05 2.52 -2.32
CA LYS A 71 11.80 3.24 -2.17
C LYS A 71 10.72 2.71 -3.10
N THR A 72 9.48 3.09 -2.77
CA THR A 72 8.29 2.80 -3.56
C THR A 72 7.63 4.11 -3.95
N ASP A 73 7.25 4.24 -5.21
CA ASP A 73 6.53 5.42 -5.71
C ASP A 73 5.25 4.99 -6.40
N ASN A 74 4.21 5.81 -6.27
CA ASN A 74 3.02 5.67 -7.09
C ASN A 74 3.12 6.68 -8.22
N PHE A 75 3.28 6.21 -9.44
CA PHE A 75 3.36 7.10 -10.59
C PHE A 75 1.99 7.34 -11.26
N SER A 76 0.94 6.68 -10.75
CA SER A 76 -0.44 6.94 -11.14
C SER A 76 -1.34 6.63 -9.94
N ARG A 77 -2.27 7.53 -9.66
CA ARG A 77 -3.30 7.36 -8.64
C ARG A 77 -4.62 7.79 -9.25
N GLU A 78 -5.57 6.87 -9.29
CA GLU A 78 -6.86 7.12 -9.91
C GLU A 78 -7.97 6.70 -8.97
N VAL A 79 -8.94 7.60 -8.74
CA VAL A 79 -10.13 7.26 -7.97
C VAL A 79 -11.05 6.44 -8.87
N ILE A 80 -11.41 5.24 -8.42
CA ILE A 80 -12.31 4.36 -9.17
C ILE A 80 -13.74 4.55 -8.69
N HIS A 81 -13.93 4.52 -7.39
CA HIS A 81 -15.23 4.70 -6.74
C HIS A 81 -15.04 5.52 -5.48
N SER A 82 -16.02 6.34 -5.14
CA SER A 82 -15.97 7.12 -3.90
C SER A 82 -17.35 7.34 -3.33
N SER A 83 -17.39 7.41 -2.01
CA SER A 83 -18.54 7.85 -1.23
C SER A 83 -18.00 8.74 -0.11
N GLU A 84 -18.88 9.18 0.78
CA GLU A 84 -18.46 10.06 1.88
C GLU A 84 -17.53 9.38 2.86
N ASP A 85 -17.55 8.04 2.95
CA ASP A 85 -16.79 7.29 3.95
C ASP A 85 -15.95 6.16 3.37
N LYS A 86 -15.88 6.01 2.05
CA LYS A 86 -15.07 4.97 1.44
C LYS A 86 -14.63 5.40 0.05
N VAL A 87 -13.33 5.21 -0.24
CA VAL A 87 -12.75 5.54 -1.53
C VAL A 87 -11.89 4.38 -2.01
N HIS A 88 -12.08 3.98 -3.26
CA HIS A 88 -11.24 3.00 -3.93
C HIS A 88 -10.26 3.71 -4.86
N LEU A 89 -8.98 3.46 -4.67
CA LEU A 89 -7.92 3.98 -5.54
C LEU A 89 -7.28 2.87 -6.33
N SER A 90 -7.07 3.11 -7.62
CA SER A 90 -6.22 2.27 -8.45
C SER A 90 -4.86 2.95 -8.56
N LEU A 91 -3.81 2.24 -8.18
CA LEU A 91 -2.46 2.77 -8.18
C LEU A 91 -1.59 1.99 -9.13
N ARG A 92 -0.69 2.69 -9.82
CA ARG A 92 0.43 2.06 -10.51
C ARG A 92 1.68 2.41 -9.72
N THR A 93 2.42 1.39 -9.36
CA THR A 93 3.46 1.50 -8.34
C THR A 93 4.78 0.96 -8.86
N SER A 94 5.86 1.63 -8.51
CA SER A 94 7.21 1.17 -8.86
C SER A 94 8.05 1.02 -7.61
N ARG A 95 8.96 0.03 -7.64
CA ARG A 95 10.02 -0.11 -6.66
C ARG A 95 11.33 0.27 -7.31
N THR A 96 12.10 1.06 -6.60
CA THR A 96 13.39 1.57 -7.05
C THR A 96 14.48 1.02 -6.14
N ASP A 97 15.61 0.64 -6.72
CA ASP A 97 16.73 0.12 -5.95
C ASP A 97 17.64 1.24 -5.43
N THR A 98 18.71 0.86 -4.74
CA THR A 98 19.64 1.82 -4.13
C THR A 98 20.47 2.60 -5.16
N GLU A 99 20.48 2.16 -6.41
CA GLU A 99 21.17 2.86 -7.50
C GLU A 99 20.24 3.76 -8.29
N GLY A 100 18.95 3.84 -7.89
CA GLY A 100 17.97 4.68 -8.55
C GLY A 100 17.27 4.02 -9.73
N ASN A 101 17.46 2.71 -9.92
CA ASN A 101 16.83 1.98 -11.03
C ASN A 101 15.51 1.39 -10.59
N VAL A 102 14.47 1.57 -11.42
CA VAL A 102 13.20 0.88 -11.21
C VAL A 102 13.39 -0.59 -11.58
N TYR A 103 13.08 -1.48 -10.65
CA TYR A 103 13.24 -2.90 -10.88
C TYR A 103 11.94 -3.69 -10.83
N HIS A 104 10.85 -3.08 -10.37
CA HIS A 104 9.57 -3.76 -10.28
C HIS A 104 8.43 -2.75 -10.41
N VAL A 105 7.44 -3.08 -11.25
CA VAL A 105 6.26 -2.23 -11.49
C VAL A 105 5.02 -3.11 -11.36
N PHE A 106 4.01 -2.64 -10.65
CA PHE A 106 2.79 -3.44 -10.45
C PHE A 106 1.57 -2.55 -10.23
N ASN A 107 0.40 -3.13 -10.47
CA ASN A 107 -0.89 -2.52 -10.18
C ASN A 107 -1.33 -2.89 -8.77
N THR A 108 -2.02 -1.99 -8.10
CA THR A 108 -2.59 -2.27 -6.79
C THR A 108 -3.88 -1.45 -6.58
N LEU A 109 -4.83 -2.08 -5.91
CA LEU A 109 -6.10 -1.45 -5.52
C LEU A 109 -6.06 -1.23 -4.01
N TRP A 110 -6.34 0.00 -3.59
CA TRP A 110 -6.37 0.38 -2.18
C TRP A 110 -7.74 0.91 -1.81
N ILE A 111 -8.29 0.41 -0.72
CA ILE A 111 -9.59 0.87 -0.21
C ILE A 111 -9.35 1.64 1.07
N PHE A 112 -9.73 2.92 1.05
CA PHE A 112 -9.62 3.81 2.20
C PHE A 112 -10.99 3.97 2.84
N THR A 113 -11.02 3.98 4.16
CA THR A 113 -12.26 4.12 4.92
C THR A 113 -12.14 5.28 5.92
N LEU A 114 -13.26 5.94 6.15
CA LEU A 114 -13.38 6.98 7.16
C LEU A 114 -14.06 6.36 8.38
N ILE A 115 -13.32 6.24 9.48
CA ILE A 115 -13.83 5.66 10.71
C ILE A 115 -13.47 6.60 11.85
N GLU A 116 -14.48 6.99 12.61
CA GLU A 116 -14.32 7.90 13.75
C GLU A 116 -13.55 9.18 13.37
N GLY A 117 -13.91 9.73 12.22
CA GLY A 117 -13.35 11.00 11.76
C GLY A 117 -11.94 10.90 11.17
N ARG A 118 -11.41 9.70 10.98
CA ARG A 118 -10.05 9.51 10.46
C ARG A 118 -10.06 8.61 9.22
N TRP A 119 -9.35 9.03 8.20
CA TRP A 119 -9.14 8.22 6.99
C TRP A 119 -7.95 7.30 7.18
N GLY A 120 -8.09 6.07 6.69
CA GLY A 120 -7.02 5.10 6.70
C GLY A 120 -7.26 4.02 5.65
N VAL A 121 -6.18 3.42 5.14
CA VAL A 121 -6.32 2.29 4.24
C VAL A 121 -6.68 1.05 5.05
N GLN A 122 -7.66 0.31 4.57
CA GLN A 122 -8.13 -0.89 5.26
C GLN A 122 -8.01 -2.15 4.42
N PHE A 123 -7.91 -2.02 3.11
CA PHE A 123 -7.76 -3.16 2.22
C PHE A 123 -6.81 -2.82 1.08
N ARG A 124 -5.95 -3.77 0.74
CA ARG A 124 -5.05 -3.65 -0.41
C ARG A 124 -5.09 -4.94 -1.22
N SER A 125 -5.22 -4.80 -2.54
CA SER A 125 -5.13 -5.93 -3.45
C SER A 125 -4.04 -5.60 -4.47
N SER A 126 -2.96 -6.36 -4.46
CA SER A 126 -1.78 -6.02 -5.26
C SER A 126 -1.37 -7.15 -6.19
N TYR A 127 -0.94 -6.78 -7.38
CA TYR A 127 -0.38 -7.70 -8.36
C TYR A 127 1.15 -7.67 -8.26
N ILE A 128 1.65 -7.95 -7.05
CA ILE A 128 3.08 -7.91 -6.78
C ILE A 128 3.78 -9.15 -7.36
N GLY A 129 3.16 -10.30 -7.13
CA GLY A 129 3.75 -11.56 -7.48
C GLY A 129 4.98 -11.87 -6.67
N ASP A 130 5.65 -12.92 -7.09
CA ASP A 130 6.99 -13.24 -6.65
C ASP A 130 7.92 -12.75 -7.76
N VAL A 131 8.73 -11.75 -7.46
CA VAL A 131 9.63 -11.14 -8.44
C VAL A 131 10.55 -12.18 -9.08
N ALA A 132 10.99 -13.16 -8.30
CA ALA A 132 11.90 -14.19 -8.77
C ALA A 132 11.20 -15.22 -9.67
N HIS A 133 9.94 -15.49 -9.42
CA HIS A 133 9.20 -16.56 -10.09
C HIS A 133 8.01 -16.09 -10.89
N GLY A 134 7.61 -14.86 -10.74
CA GLY A 134 6.44 -14.32 -11.41
C GLY A 134 5.13 -14.90 -10.92
N ILE A 135 5.12 -15.53 -9.77
CA ILE A 135 3.96 -16.21 -9.24
C ILE A 135 3.00 -15.26 -8.56
N GLY A 136 1.71 -15.47 -8.80
CA GLY A 136 0.64 -14.80 -8.08
C GLY A 136 0.41 -13.39 -8.49
N ALA A 137 1.18 -12.89 -9.41
CA ALA A 137 0.89 -11.61 -9.96
C ALA A 137 1.73 -11.38 -11.17
N THR A 138 1.10 -10.73 -12.06
CA THR A 138 1.78 -10.23 -13.22
C THR A 138 2.21 -8.83 -12.90
N THR A 139 3.43 -8.51 -13.21
CA THR A 139 3.86 -7.14 -13.20
C THR A 139 3.08 -6.40 -14.27
N ILE A 140 3.02 -5.11 -14.15
CA ILE A 140 2.37 -4.31 -15.18
C ILE A 140 3.16 -4.48 -16.46
N SER A 141 2.48 -4.94 -17.43
CA SER A 141 3.04 -5.01 -18.76
C SER A 141 2.71 -3.74 -19.52
#